data_984675a2a3659663715ffb2c2589debe
#
_entry.id   984675a2a3659663715ffb2c2589debe
#
_cell.length_a   1.000
_cell.length_b   1.000
_cell.length_c   1.000
_cell.angle_alpha   90.00
_cell.angle_beta   90.00
_cell.angle_gamma   90.00
#
_symmetry.space_group_name_H-M   'P 1'
#
loop_
_entity.id
_entity.type
_entity.pdbx_description
1 polymer ?
#
loop_
_entity_poly.entity_id
_entity_poly.type
_entity_poly.pdbx_seq_one_letter_code
_entity_poly.pdbx_strand_id
1 'polypeptide(L)'
;MKRLGIVLSLFIALAAHAQAPDESVHQALRQLKTTMSNALNNGDVDTIVANVTPNVVFTTMNDDVCRGPAQIRAYFQKMMTAPGHVVKKLTVSFDADALTILYGGDTGIAYGSSNDHYDLTDGGKFDIRGRWSCTLVREGNRWLIANFHYSANVFNNPILERTRMYLIGAAIAAGIIGLLLGWFLGRRARKA
;
A
#
# COMPACT_ATOMS: atom_id res chain seq x y z
N MET A 1 51.47 54.03 35.37
CA MET A 1 51.35 52.74 34.77
C MET A 1 49.88 52.31 34.90
N LYS A 2 49.10 52.51 33.81
CA LYS A 2 47.66 52.17 33.81
C LYS A 2 47.48 50.77 33.28
N ARG A 3 46.89 49.86 34.11
CA ARG A 3 46.53 48.50 33.69
C ARG A 3 45.16 48.55 33.02
N LEU A 4 45.13 48.24 31.74
CA LEU A 4 43.92 48.14 30.95
C LEU A 4 43.37 46.71 31.08
N GLY A 5 42.28 46.54 31.77
CA GLY A 5 41.57 45.26 31.93
C GLY A 5 40.65 45.03 30.71
N ILE A 6 40.99 44.01 29.90
CA ILE A 6 40.12 43.55 28.81
C ILE A 6 39.09 42.63 29.41
N VAL A 7 37.82 43.06 29.42
CA VAL A 7 36.64 42.22 29.74
C VAL A 7 36.21 41.54 28.45
N LEU A 8 36.54 40.24 28.32
CA LEU A 8 36.11 39.41 27.20
C LEU A 8 34.69 38.88 27.51
N SER A 9 33.67 39.56 26.94
CA SER A 9 32.26 39.14 27.03
C SER A 9 32.07 37.96 26.11
N LEU A 10 31.92 36.75 26.68
CA LEU A 10 31.60 35.54 25.95
C LEU A 10 30.07 35.52 25.62
N PHE A 11 29.71 35.96 24.43
CA PHE A 11 28.36 35.79 23.89
C PHE A 11 28.18 34.31 23.49
N ILE A 12 27.59 33.50 24.36
CA ILE A 12 27.08 32.20 23.97
C ILE A 12 25.79 32.44 23.19
N ALA A 13 25.88 32.44 21.88
CA ALA A 13 24.70 32.39 21.00
C ALA A 13 24.07 31.00 21.16
N LEU A 14 23.02 30.88 21.95
CA LEU A 14 22.10 29.74 21.86
C LEU A 14 21.44 29.82 20.48
N ALA A 15 21.98 29.08 19.51
CA ALA A 15 21.28 28.81 18.29
C ALA A 15 20.07 27.92 18.64
N ALA A 16 18.94 28.58 18.95
CA ALA A 16 17.66 27.90 18.94
C ALA A 16 17.49 27.36 17.51
N HIS A 17 17.63 26.06 17.30
CA HIS A 17 17.23 25.42 16.07
C HIS A 17 15.69 25.55 16.01
N ALA A 18 15.22 26.66 15.45
CA ALA A 18 13.85 26.78 14.99
C ALA A 18 13.71 25.75 13.89
N GLN A 19 13.15 24.58 14.22
CA GLN A 19 12.75 23.59 13.24
C GLN A 19 11.90 24.35 12.20
N ALA A 20 12.28 24.24 10.91
CA ALA A 20 11.50 24.88 9.88
C ALA A 20 10.02 24.49 10.05
N PRO A 21 9.06 25.41 9.91
CA PRO A 21 7.64 25.12 10.12
C PRO A 21 7.17 23.84 9.40
N ASP A 22 7.75 23.54 8.25
CA ASP A 22 7.44 22.38 7.44
C ASP A 22 7.96 21.05 8.04
N GLU A 23 9.04 21.04 8.82
CA GLU A 23 9.60 19.78 9.37
C GLU A 23 8.66 19.19 10.44
N SER A 24 8.01 20.00 11.24
CA SER A 24 7.03 19.50 12.21
C SER A 24 5.81 18.87 11.51
N VAL A 25 5.40 19.43 10.38
CA VAL A 25 4.34 18.86 9.53
C VAL A 25 4.79 17.52 8.94
N HIS A 26 5.96 17.48 8.34
CA HIS A 26 6.49 16.22 7.77
C HIS A 26 6.68 15.14 8.82
N GLN A 27 7.04 15.49 10.06
CA GLN A 27 7.11 14.53 11.15
C GLN A 27 5.72 13.98 11.52
N ALA A 28 4.69 14.83 11.59
CA ALA A 28 3.31 14.40 11.83
C ALA A 28 2.81 13.47 10.71
N LEU A 29 3.13 13.77 9.46
CA LEU A 29 2.77 12.95 8.31
C LEU A 29 3.51 11.60 8.29
N ARG A 30 4.78 11.54 8.67
CA ARG A 30 5.51 10.28 8.86
C ARG A 30 4.88 9.43 9.96
N GLN A 31 4.45 10.05 11.06
CA GLN A 31 3.76 9.36 12.15
C GLN A 31 2.41 8.79 11.67
N LEU A 32 1.63 9.56 10.91
CA LEU A 32 0.39 9.10 10.30
C LEU A 32 0.63 7.88 9.38
N LYS A 33 1.64 7.95 8.50
CA LYS A 33 2.04 6.81 7.65
C LYS A 33 2.34 5.56 8.48
N THR A 34 3.13 5.69 9.54
CA THR A 34 3.48 4.58 10.44
C THR A 34 2.25 4.01 11.12
N THR A 35 1.37 4.87 11.64
CA THR A 35 0.11 4.45 12.27
C THR A 35 -0.77 3.67 11.31
N MET A 36 -0.95 4.17 10.07
CA MET A 36 -1.76 3.51 9.05
C MET A 36 -1.16 2.18 8.60
N SER A 37 0.17 2.10 8.42
CA SER A 37 0.87 0.86 8.06
C SER A 37 0.71 -0.20 9.14
N ASN A 38 0.88 0.17 10.41
CA ASN A 38 0.72 -0.74 11.54
C ASN A 38 -0.74 -1.21 11.68
N ALA A 39 -1.70 -0.30 11.55
CA ALA A 39 -3.11 -0.62 11.62
C ALA A 39 -3.50 -1.62 10.52
N LEU A 40 -3.05 -1.40 9.29
CA LEU A 40 -3.33 -2.29 8.16
C LEU A 40 -2.71 -3.69 8.38
N ASN A 41 -1.46 -3.75 8.81
CA ASN A 41 -0.75 -5.01 9.06
C ASN A 41 -1.35 -5.83 10.22
N ASN A 42 -2.01 -5.16 11.16
CA ASN A 42 -2.69 -5.78 12.30
C ASN A 42 -4.19 -6.02 12.07
N GLY A 43 -4.73 -5.60 10.92
CA GLY A 43 -6.17 -5.67 10.65
C GLY A 43 -7.02 -4.73 11.53
N ASP A 44 -6.39 -3.70 12.09
CA ASP A 44 -7.04 -2.71 12.96
C ASP A 44 -7.78 -1.65 12.12
N VAL A 45 -8.96 -2.02 11.67
CA VAL A 45 -9.80 -1.15 10.86
C VAL A 45 -10.31 0.08 11.64
N ASP A 46 -10.40 -0.01 12.97
CA ASP A 46 -10.82 1.12 13.82
C ASP A 46 -9.79 2.25 13.76
N THR A 47 -8.52 1.92 13.90
CA THR A 47 -7.43 2.90 13.73
C THR A 47 -7.40 3.45 12.30
N ILE A 48 -7.62 2.62 11.28
CA ILE A 48 -7.66 3.11 9.88
C ILE A 48 -8.74 4.18 9.73
N VAL A 49 -9.99 3.88 10.10
CA VAL A 49 -11.10 4.82 9.91
C VAL A 49 -11.06 6.04 10.84
N ALA A 50 -10.35 5.96 11.96
CA ALA A 50 -10.11 7.11 12.83
C ALA A 50 -9.10 8.14 12.25
N ASN A 51 -8.36 7.76 11.22
CA ASN A 51 -7.34 8.60 10.58
C ASN A 51 -7.69 9.01 9.12
N VAL A 52 -8.96 8.89 8.76
CA VAL A 52 -9.48 9.38 7.47
C VAL A 52 -10.56 10.44 7.70
N THR A 53 -10.83 11.26 6.69
CA THR A 53 -11.92 12.24 6.77
C THR A 53 -13.29 11.56 6.67
N PRO A 54 -14.38 12.21 7.12
CA PRO A 54 -15.73 11.68 6.95
C PRO A 54 -16.12 11.43 5.48
N ASN A 55 -15.55 12.21 4.55
CA ASN A 55 -15.80 12.11 3.10
C ASN A 55 -14.64 11.47 2.34
N VAL A 56 -13.83 10.67 2.99
CA VAL A 56 -12.69 10.00 2.34
C VAL A 56 -13.14 9.19 1.12
N VAL A 57 -12.30 9.20 0.08
CA VAL A 57 -12.45 8.31 -1.08
C VAL A 57 -11.24 7.38 -1.13
N PHE A 58 -11.48 6.10 -1.01
CA PHE A 58 -10.47 5.06 -1.15
C PHE A 58 -10.72 4.23 -2.40
N THR A 59 -9.85 4.36 -3.39
CA THR A 59 -9.84 3.52 -4.60
C THR A 59 -8.87 2.37 -4.40
N THR A 60 -9.38 1.17 -4.43
CA THR A 60 -8.62 -0.06 -4.17
C THR A 60 -7.97 -0.59 -5.44
N MET A 61 -7.04 -1.54 -5.28
CA MET A 61 -6.33 -2.17 -6.38
C MET A 61 -7.22 -3.07 -7.26
N ASN A 62 -8.36 -3.52 -6.72
CA ASN A 62 -9.34 -4.39 -7.39
C ASN A 62 -10.59 -3.65 -7.88
N ASP A 63 -10.47 -2.36 -8.18
CA ASP A 63 -11.50 -1.50 -8.79
C ASP A 63 -12.70 -1.16 -7.88
N ASP A 64 -12.67 -1.49 -6.60
CA ASP A 64 -13.66 -1.03 -5.63
C ASP A 64 -13.39 0.43 -5.23
N VAL A 65 -14.45 1.23 -5.04
CA VAL A 65 -14.37 2.60 -4.52
C VAL A 65 -15.16 2.70 -3.23
N CYS A 66 -14.45 2.93 -2.11
CA CYS A 66 -15.05 3.12 -0.80
C CYS A 66 -15.21 4.62 -0.51
N ARG A 67 -16.42 5.07 -0.18
CA ARG A 67 -16.73 6.45 0.21
C ARG A 67 -17.08 6.50 1.69
N GLY A 68 -16.28 7.21 2.44
CA GLY A 68 -16.43 7.35 3.89
C GLY A 68 -16.00 6.11 4.70
N PRO A 69 -15.86 6.27 6.02
CA PRO A 69 -15.36 5.23 6.93
C PRO A 69 -16.18 3.94 6.93
N ALA A 70 -17.52 4.04 6.77
CA ALA A 70 -18.40 2.88 6.79
C ALA A 70 -18.15 1.93 5.61
N GLN A 71 -17.92 2.47 4.41
CA GLN A 71 -17.61 1.64 3.24
C GLN A 71 -16.20 1.05 3.30
N ILE A 72 -15.24 1.74 3.91
CA ILE A 72 -13.91 1.16 4.19
C ILE A 72 -14.06 -0.06 5.10
N ARG A 73 -14.83 0.03 6.20
CA ARG A 73 -15.10 -1.13 7.08
C ARG A 73 -15.75 -2.29 6.32
N ALA A 74 -16.78 -2.01 5.53
CA ALA A 74 -17.46 -3.03 4.75
C ALA A 74 -16.51 -3.72 3.74
N TYR A 75 -15.62 -2.96 3.11
CA TYR A 75 -14.60 -3.49 2.22
C TYR A 75 -13.63 -4.43 2.97
N PHE A 76 -13.10 -4.01 4.11
CA PHE A 76 -12.25 -4.87 4.94
C PHE A 76 -12.95 -6.14 5.38
N GLN A 77 -14.21 -6.05 5.79
CA GLN A 77 -15.02 -7.24 6.13
C GLN A 77 -15.17 -8.17 4.93
N LYS A 78 -15.55 -7.63 3.76
CA LYS A 78 -15.68 -8.39 2.50
C LYS A 78 -14.40 -9.13 2.16
N MET A 79 -13.25 -8.47 2.29
CA MET A 79 -11.97 -9.00 1.83
C MET A 79 -11.30 -9.94 2.83
N MET A 80 -11.47 -9.75 4.15
CA MET A 80 -10.64 -10.39 5.18
C MET A 80 -11.39 -11.20 6.24
N THR A 81 -12.71 -11.00 6.45
CA THR A 81 -13.40 -11.62 7.59
C THR A 81 -14.79 -12.21 7.29
N ALA A 82 -15.50 -11.70 6.28
CA ALA A 82 -16.81 -12.21 5.91
C ALA A 82 -16.75 -13.64 5.36
N PRO A 83 -17.83 -14.43 5.44
CA PRO A 83 -17.89 -15.74 4.78
C PRO A 83 -17.51 -15.64 3.30
N GLY A 84 -16.56 -16.47 2.86
CA GLY A 84 -16.03 -16.44 1.48
C GLY A 84 -14.99 -15.33 1.22
N HIS A 85 -14.44 -14.70 2.26
CA HIS A 85 -13.34 -13.73 2.10
C HIS A 85 -12.14 -14.34 1.38
N VAL A 86 -11.42 -13.51 0.65
CA VAL A 86 -10.32 -13.94 -0.22
C VAL A 86 -8.96 -13.84 0.46
N VAL A 87 -8.75 -12.81 1.28
CA VAL A 87 -7.46 -12.51 1.91
C VAL A 87 -7.44 -13.05 3.33
N LYS A 88 -6.59 -14.03 3.59
CA LYS A 88 -6.34 -14.59 4.93
C LYS A 88 -5.44 -13.68 5.75
N LYS A 89 -4.39 -13.13 5.11
CA LYS A 89 -3.45 -12.20 5.72
C LYS A 89 -2.88 -11.27 4.65
N LEU A 90 -2.75 -10.01 5.02
CA LEU A 90 -2.06 -8.99 4.24
C LEU A 90 -0.92 -8.41 5.10
N THR A 91 0.27 -8.29 4.51
CA THR A 91 1.39 -7.57 5.09
C THR A 91 1.87 -6.54 4.08
N VAL A 92 1.93 -5.27 4.47
CA VAL A 92 2.26 -4.15 3.58
C VAL A 92 3.44 -3.36 4.14
N SER A 93 4.35 -2.97 3.26
CA SER A 93 5.38 -1.98 3.54
C SER A 93 5.21 -0.80 2.61
N PHE A 94 4.91 0.38 3.14
CA PHE A 94 4.75 1.61 2.38
C PHE A 94 6.01 2.47 2.40
N ASP A 95 6.52 2.81 1.21
CA ASP A 95 7.60 3.76 1.02
C ASP A 95 7.08 5.02 0.33
N ALA A 96 7.44 6.19 0.86
CA ALA A 96 7.18 7.46 0.22
C ALA A 96 8.36 7.81 -0.71
N ASP A 97 8.07 8.20 -1.95
CA ASP A 97 9.11 8.54 -2.93
C ASP A 97 9.77 9.88 -2.63
N ALA A 98 9.05 10.79 -1.95
CA ALA A 98 9.52 12.12 -1.59
C ALA A 98 8.79 12.65 -0.35
N LEU A 99 9.22 13.80 0.14
CA LEU A 99 8.46 14.57 1.13
C LEU A 99 7.08 14.93 0.56
N THR A 100 6.07 14.94 1.42
CA THR A 100 4.73 15.38 1.06
C THR A 100 4.76 16.81 0.46
N ILE A 101 4.14 16.99 -0.69
CA ILE A 101 4.00 18.30 -1.31
C ILE A 101 2.88 19.01 -0.57
N LEU A 102 3.20 20.14 0.06
CA LEU A 102 2.24 20.92 0.84
C LEU A 102 1.63 22.05 -0.01
N TYR A 103 0.33 22.19 0.08
CA TYR A 103 -0.44 23.28 -0.54
C TYR A 103 -1.11 24.09 0.57
N GLY A 104 -0.66 25.33 0.75
CA GLY A 104 -1.09 26.13 1.90
C GLY A 104 -0.64 25.50 3.22
N GLY A 105 -1.43 25.69 4.26
CA GLY A 105 -1.11 25.18 5.61
C GLY A 105 -1.87 23.91 6.00
N ASP A 106 -2.77 23.41 5.16
CA ASP A 106 -3.81 22.44 5.53
C ASP A 106 -3.98 21.26 4.55
N THR A 107 -3.32 21.30 3.39
CA THR A 107 -3.46 20.26 2.36
C THR A 107 -2.10 19.71 1.93
N GLY A 108 -2.01 18.40 1.70
CA GLY A 108 -0.81 17.75 1.22
C GLY A 108 -1.09 16.63 0.24
N ILE A 109 -0.15 16.41 -0.68
CA ILE A 109 -0.15 15.25 -1.58
C ILE A 109 1.10 14.43 -1.29
N ALA A 110 0.89 13.17 -0.93
CA ALA A 110 1.93 12.18 -0.77
C ALA A 110 1.75 11.06 -1.79
N TYR A 111 2.85 10.45 -2.22
CA TYR A 111 2.85 9.34 -3.15
C TYR A 111 4.06 8.44 -2.93
N GLY A 112 3.95 7.21 -3.41
CA GLY A 112 5.02 6.26 -3.21
C GLY A 112 4.75 4.88 -3.78
N SER A 113 5.52 3.92 -3.31
CA SER A 113 5.38 2.51 -3.63
C SER A 113 5.02 1.70 -2.38
N SER A 114 4.54 0.48 -2.61
CA SER A 114 4.41 -0.52 -1.56
C SER A 114 4.93 -1.87 -2.03
N ASN A 115 5.28 -2.70 -1.05
CA ASN A 115 5.50 -4.12 -1.26
C ASN A 115 4.49 -4.85 -0.37
N ASP A 116 3.59 -5.59 -1.00
CA ASP A 116 2.47 -6.24 -0.35
C ASP A 116 2.61 -7.74 -0.48
N HIS A 117 2.52 -8.44 0.63
CA HIS A 117 2.45 -9.89 0.68
C HIS A 117 1.03 -10.33 1.02
N TYR A 118 0.45 -11.16 0.17
CA TYR A 118 -0.89 -11.73 0.34
C TYR A 118 -0.80 -13.22 0.62
N ASP A 119 -1.39 -13.66 1.75
CA ASP A 119 -1.82 -15.03 1.97
C ASP A 119 -3.32 -15.13 1.67
N LEU A 120 -3.71 -15.98 0.74
CA LEU A 120 -5.12 -16.18 0.36
C LEU A 120 -5.75 -17.34 1.13
N THR A 121 -7.07 -17.35 1.20
CA THR A 121 -7.83 -18.41 1.87
C THR A 121 -7.79 -19.75 1.14
N ASP A 122 -7.55 -19.75 -0.18
CA ASP A 122 -7.33 -20.96 -1.00
C ASP A 122 -5.92 -21.54 -0.87
N GLY A 123 -5.06 -20.95 -0.03
CA GLY A 123 -3.66 -21.33 0.16
C GLY A 123 -2.69 -20.65 -0.81
N GLY A 124 -3.18 -19.85 -1.73
CA GLY A 124 -2.34 -19.07 -2.64
C GLY A 124 -1.56 -18.00 -1.89
N LYS A 125 -0.33 -17.72 -2.34
CA LYS A 125 0.53 -16.66 -1.82
C LYS A 125 1.15 -15.92 -2.99
N PHE A 126 1.28 -14.61 -2.86
CA PHE A 126 2.00 -13.79 -3.84
C PHE A 126 2.44 -12.46 -3.23
N ASP A 127 3.48 -11.90 -3.81
CA ASP A 127 3.93 -10.55 -3.56
C ASP A 127 3.55 -9.66 -4.73
N ILE A 128 3.08 -8.45 -4.45
CA ILE A 128 2.78 -7.47 -5.48
C ILE A 128 3.38 -6.12 -5.10
N ARG A 129 4.00 -5.47 -6.08
CA ARG A 129 4.46 -4.10 -5.93
C ARG A 129 3.36 -3.16 -6.38
N GLY A 130 2.89 -2.33 -5.46
CA GLY A 130 1.89 -1.31 -5.70
C GLY A 130 2.48 0.08 -5.88
N ARG A 131 1.65 0.98 -6.42
CA ARG A 131 1.84 2.44 -6.38
C ARG A 131 0.66 3.05 -5.66
N TRP A 132 0.91 4.06 -4.87
CA TRP A 132 -0.14 4.76 -4.15
C TRP A 132 0.03 6.28 -4.24
N SER A 133 -1.08 6.97 -4.15
CA SER A 133 -1.14 8.41 -3.93
C SER A 133 -2.20 8.72 -2.89
N CYS A 134 -1.98 9.80 -2.15
CA CYS A 134 -2.78 10.16 -1.01
C CYS A 134 -2.94 11.67 -0.96
N THR A 135 -4.17 12.15 -0.80
CA THR A 135 -4.44 13.54 -0.42
C THR A 135 -4.69 13.58 1.08
N LEU A 136 -3.96 14.46 1.73
CA LEU A 136 -4.00 14.69 3.16
C LEU A 136 -4.61 16.06 3.43
N VAL A 137 -5.44 16.17 4.45
CA VAL A 137 -5.99 17.45 4.90
C VAL A 137 -5.78 17.57 6.40
N ARG A 138 -5.59 18.81 6.83
CA ARG A 138 -5.42 19.13 8.25
C ARG A 138 -6.75 19.63 8.82
N GLU A 139 -7.27 18.90 9.80
CA GLU A 139 -8.44 19.31 10.57
C GLU A 139 -8.02 19.58 12.02
N GLY A 140 -8.04 20.86 12.41
CA GLY A 140 -7.48 21.29 13.70
C GLY A 140 -5.99 20.99 13.78
N ASN A 141 -5.59 20.15 14.73
CA ASN A 141 -4.19 19.74 14.93
C ASN A 141 -3.85 18.35 14.33
N ARG A 142 -4.76 17.76 13.57
CA ARG A 142 -4.57 16.40 13.04
C ARG A 142 -4.53 16.42 11.52
N TRP A 143 -3.63 15.63 10.96
CA TRP A 143 -3.64 15.29 9.55
C TRP A 143 -4.47 14.04 9.34
N LEU A 144 -5.39 14.09 8.37
CA LEU A 144 -6.28 13.00 7.98
C LEU A 144 -6.15 12.69 6.50
N ILE A 145 -6.41 11.44 6.13
CA ILE A 145 -6.44 11.02 4.73
C ILE A 145 -7.82 11.37 4.15
N ALA A 146 -7.85 12.23 3.13
CA ALA A 146 -9.05 12.60 2.39
C ALA A 146 -9.24 11.77 1.12
N ASN A 147 -8.14 11.33 0.50
CA ASN A 147 -8.15 10.40 -0.62
C ASN A 147 -6.98 9.44 -0.52
N PHE A 148 -7.19 8.18 -0.88
CA PHE A 148 -6.13 7.21 -1.08
C PHE A 148 -6.43 6.41 -2.34
N HIS A 149 -5.52 6.42 -3.29
CA HIS A 149 -5.59 5.64 -4.52
C HIS A 149 -4.47 4.60 -4.52
N TYR A 150 -4.84 3.38 -4.90
CA TYR A 150 -3.90 2.27 -4.94
C TYR A 150 -3.97 1.55 -6.28
N SER A 151 -2.82 1.27 -6.89
CA SER A 151 -2.72 0.65 -8.20
C SER A 151 -1.57 -0.35 -8.29
N ALA A 152 -1.68 -1.30 -9.21
CA ALA A 152 -0.65 -2.25 -9.56
C ALA A 152 -0.33 -2.19 -11.05
N ASN A 153 0.84 -2.73 -11.44
CA ASN A 153 1.20 -2.85 -12.86
C ASN A 153 0.32 -3.93 -13.52
N VAL A 154 -0.54 -3.51 -14.43
CA VAL A 154 -1.45 -4.41 -15.16
C VAL A 154 -0.71 -5.34 -16.12
N PHE A 155 0.43 -4.90 -16.66
CA PHE A 155 1.19 -5.64 -17.70
C PHE A 155 2.26 -6.57 -17.11
N ASN A 156 2.61 -6.39 -15.84
CA ASN A 156 3.62 -7.19 -15.16
C ASN A 156 3.26 -7.33 -13.68
N ASN A 157 2.55 -8.39 -13.34
CA ASN A 157 2.17 -8.70 -11.97
C ASN A 157 2.06 -10.22 -11.78
N PRO A 158 2.19 -10.72 -10.53
CA PRO A 158 2.22 -12.15 -10.24
C PRO A 158 0.92 -12.88 -10.59
N ILE A 159 -0.21 -12.19 -10.61
CA ILE A 159 -1.51 -12.79 -10.98
C ILE A 159 -1.50 -13.13 -12.47
N LEU A 160 -1.03 -12.21 -13.31
CA LEU A 160 -0.88 -12.43 -14.75
C LEU A 160 0.12 -13.56 -15.05
N GLU A 161 1.27 -13.57 -14.37
CA GLU A 161 2.28 -14.62 -14.53
C GLU A 161 1.72 -15.98 -14.14
N ARG A 162 1.05 -16.08 -13.00
CA ARG A 162 0.41 -17.32 -12.55
C ARG A 162 -0.63 -17.83 -13.55
N THR A 163 -1.48 -16.95 -14.08
CA THR A 163 -2.45 -17.30 -15.12
C THR A 163 -1.77 -17.84 -16.38
N ARG A 164 -0.70 -17.18 -16.83
CA ARG A 164 0.09 -17.61 -17.98
C ARG A 164 0.70 -19.00 -17.77
N MET A 165 1.25 -19.28 -16.59
CA MET A 165 1.80 -20.58 -16.22
C MET A 165 0.74 -21.69 -16.25
N TYR A 166 -0.47 -21.44 -15.74
CA TYR A 166 -1.57 -22.39 -15.81
C TYR A 166 -1.99 -22.67 -17.26
N LEU A 167 -2.08 -21.67 -18.11
CA LEU A 167 -2.41 -21.86 -19.54
C LEU A 167 -1.35 -22.69 -20.27
N ILE A 168 -0.08 -22.43 -20.01
CA ILE A 168 1.03 -23.23 -20.59
C ILE A 168 0.94 -24.69 -20.10
N GLY A 169 0.75 -24.91 -18.81
CA GLY A 169 0.58 -26.25 -18.24
C GLY A 169 -0.59 -27.01 -18.82
N ALA A 170 -1.75 -26.35 -18.99
CA ALA A 170 -2.93 -26.93 -19.61
C ALA A 170 -2.70 -27.28 -21.08
N ALA A 171 -2.02 -26.43 -21.84
CA ALA A 171 -1.67 -26.67 -23.24
C ALA A 171 -0.73 -27.89 -23.38
N ILE A 172 0.28 -28.02 -22.53
CA ILE A 172 1.19 -29.17 -22.49
C ILE A 172 0.41 -30.45 -22.16
N ALA A 173 -0.43 -30.42 -21.13
CA ALA A 173 -1.25 -31.58 -20.75
C ALA A 173 -2.18 -32.03 -21.90
N ALA A 174 -2.86 -31.08 -22.55
CA ALA A 174 -3.72 -31.36 -23.71
C ALA A 174 -2.93 -31.97 -24.87
N GLY A 175 -1.73 -31.46 -25.14
CA GLY A 175 -0.83 -32.01 -26.17
C GLY A 175 -0.42 -33.47 -25.88
N ILE A 176 -0.03 -33.78 -24.64
CA ILE A 176 0.32 -35.13 -24.22
C ILE A 176 -0.89 -36.09 -24.36
N ILE A 177 -2.06 -35.67 -23.90
CA ILE A 177 -3.29 -36.47 -24.00
C ILE A 177 -3.62 -36.73 -25.49
N GLY A 178 -3.53 -35.71 -26.33
CA GLY A 178 -3.76 -35.82 -27.78
C GLY A 178 -2.81 -36.81 -28.44
N LEU A 179 -1.51 -36.78 -28.12
CA LEU A 179 -0.51 -37.73 -28.63
C LEU A 179 -0.78 -39.16 -28.15
N LEU A 180 -1.14 -39.37 -26.90
CA LEU A 180 -1.47 -40.69 -26.37
C LEU A 180 -2.72 -41.27 -27.04
N LEU A 181 -3.76 -40.49 -27.20
CA LEU A 181 -4.98 -40.88 -27.89
C LEU A 181 -4.71 -41.20 -29.36
N GLY A 182 -3.98 -40.35 -30.06
CA GLY A 182 -3.59 -40.57 -31.46
C GLY A 182 -2.76 -41.83 -31.65
N TRP A 183 -1.81 -42.08 -30.75
CA TRP A 183 -1.02 -43.30 -30.76
C TRP A 183 -1.88 -44.56 -30.50
N PHE A 184 -2.78 -44.53 -29.53
CA PHE A 184 -3.68 -45.62 -29.20
C PHE A 184 -4.63 -45.96 -30.33
N LEU A 185 -5.27 -44.93 -30.95
CA LEU A 185 -6.18 -45.10 -32.07
C LEU A 185 -5.44 -45.61 -33.34
N GLY A 186 -4.24 -45.10 -33.59
CA GLY A 186 -3.40 -45.53 -34.73
C GLY A 186 -2.94 -46.99 -34.60
N ARG A 187 -2.69 -47.50 -33.35
CA ARG A 187 -2.40 -48.89 -33.12
C ARG A 187 -3.61 -49.81 -33.36
N ARG A 188 -4.82 -49.37 -33.01
CA ARG A 188 -6.06 -50.13 -33.29
C ARG A 188 -6.33 -50.24 -34.77
N ALA A 189 -6.18 -49.16 -35.54
CA ALA A 189 -6.39 -49.14 -36.98
C ALA A 189 -5.41 -50.02 -37.78
N ARG A 190 -4.21 -50.30 -37.22
CA ARG A 190 -3.23 -51.23 -37.85
C ARG A 190 -3.49 -52.68 -37.57
N LYS A 191 -4.40 -53.05 -36.67
CA LYS A 191 -4.75 -54.39 -36.29
C LYS A 191 -6.09 -54.86 -36.89
N ALA A 192 -6.85 -53.96 -37.47
CA ALA A 192 -8.07 -54.22 -38.24
C ALA A 192 -7.76 -54.28 -39.72
#